data_27122242d883d83fdd31089fe10436d1
#
_entry.id   27122242d883d83fdd31089fe10436d1
#
_cell.length_a   1.000
_cell.length_b   1.000
_cell.length_c   1.000
_cell.angle_alpha   90.00
_cell.angle_beta   90.00
_cell.angle_gamma   90.00
#
_symmetry.space_group_name_H-M   'P 1'
#
loop_
_entity.id
_entity.type
_entity.pdbx_description
1 polymer ?
#
loop_
_entity_poly.entity_id
_entity_poly.type
_entity_poly.pdbx_seq_one_letter_code
_entity_poly.pdbx_strand_id
1 'polypeptide(L)'
;MMRIVSTRESVPSLEELAAEIQASAWDLALAAIEEGLVDDQVPSLQRLGRLGQLGDIPTFVVELARELVEPRVDRLHRGSALAAQAREHARQREALGFAPREIVTEFLILRRVLWRFVSERAAELDADDVLTCERRLNDTVDQLVTECVVAYFDRATSELAHQARHDQLTGLLHHQAFVRELEVELERAARYGHGVALVFLDLDRFKELNDTYGHQAGDRALRRLAALLRESLRGSDFAGRMGGDEFTAYLVEADEEAGARLIARLSDRVDELIAAEELPNGFSFSAGLASFPGEATDADGLFRLADRRLYEAKRSRAA
;
A
#
# COMPACT_ATOMS: atom_id res chain seq x y z
N MET A 1 -14.04 56.57 -53.90
CA MET A 1 -14.78 55.35 -53.36
C MET A 1 -13.79 54.45 -52.69
N MET A 2 -13.51 54.72 -51.44
CA MET A 2 -12.43 54.07 -50.66
C MET A 2 -13.10 52.86 -49.91
N ARG A 3 -12.77 51.64 -50.29
CA ARG A 3 -13.22 50.43 -49.62
C ARG A 3 -12.46 50.31 -48.29
N ILE A 4 -13.15 50.52 -47.20
CA ILE A 4 -12.68 50.18 -45.87
C ILE A 4 -12.71 48.65 -45.81
N VAL A 5 -11.54 48.03 -45.87
CA VAL A 5 -11.34 46.61 -45.56
C VAL A 5 -11.36 46.56 -44.04
N SER A 6 -12.52 46.20 -43.47
CA SER A 6 -12.63 45.83 -42.07
C SER A 6 -11.88 44.48 -41.92
N THR A 7 -10.69 44.49 -41.38
CA THR A 7 -10.06 43.31 -40.82
C THR A 7 -10.93 42.90 -39.64
N ARG A 8 -11.82 41.91 -39.84
CA ARG A 8 -12.33 41.13 -38.72
C ARG A 8 -11.12 40.46 -38.07
N GLU A 9 -10.72 40.93 -36.91
CA GLU A 9 -9.87 40.12 -36.04
C GLU A 9 -10.54 38.76 -35.88
N SER A 10 -9.84 37.71 -36.23
CA SER A 10 -10.37 36.34 -36.07
C SER A 10 -10.60 36.09 -34.59
N VAL A 11 -11.83 35.67 -34.26
CA VAL A 11 -12.17 35.22 -32.91
C VAL A 11 -11.18 34.12 -32.55
N PRO A 12 -10.49 34.21 -31.39
CA PRO A 12 -9.57 33.15 -30.96
C PRO A 12 -10.29 31.79 -30.87
N SER A 13 -9.64 30.78 -31.34
CA SER A 13 -10.16 29.38 -31.31
C SER A 13 -9.86 28.70 -29.97
N LEU A 14 -10.56 27.61 -29.71
CA LEU A 14 -10.26 26.69 -28.58
C LEU A 14 -8.80 26.22 -28.62
N GLU A 15 -8.21 26.06 -29.81
CA GLU A 15 -6.80 25.67 -29.98
C GLU A 15 -5.85 26.79 -29.50
N GLU A 16 -6.15 28.03 -29.83
CA GLU A 16 -5.35 29.18 -29.39
C GLU A 16 -5.45 29.37 -27.86
N LEU A 17 -6.65 29.21 -27.27
CA LEU A 17 -6.84 29.26 -25.83
C LEU A 17 -6.07 28.13 -25.13
N ALA A 18 -6.12 26.91 -25.65
CA ALA A 18 -5.36 25.80 -25.09
C ALA A 18 -3.85 26.02 -25.16
N ALA A 19 -3.36 26.56 -26.25
CA ALA A 19 -1.94 26.94 -26.38
C ALA A 19 -1.52 28.01 -25.37
N GLU A 20 -2.36 29.00 -25.12
CA GLU A 20 -2.11 30.04 -24.08
C GLU A 20 -2.09 29.41 -22.66
N ILE A 21 -3.03 28.51 -22.34
CA ILE A 21 -3.05 27.82 -21.06
C ILE A 21 -1.76 26.98 -20.90
N GLN A 22 -1.32 26.27 -21.95
CA GLN A 22 -0.06 25.52 -21.91
C GLN A 22 1.16 26.42 -21.71
N ALA A 23 1.22 27.54 -22.42
CA ALA A 23 2.31 28.50 -22.27
C ALA A 23 2.35 29.13 -20.86
N SER A 24 1.18 29.30 -20.22
CA SER A 24 1.02 29.86 -18.88
C SER A 24 0.99 28.81 -17.77
N ALA A 25 1.32 27.53 -18.06
CA ALA A 25 1.10 26.42 -17.13
C ALA A 25 1.80 26.63 -15.76
N TRP A 26 3.00 27.18 -15.75
CA TRP A 26 3.73 27.49 -14.51
C TRP A 26 3.09 28.63 -13.72
N ASP A 27 2.66 29.67 -14.38
CA ASP A 27 2.04 30.83 -13.73
C ASP A 27 0.67 30.45 -13.15
N LEU A 28 -0.10 29.64 -13.86
CA LEU A 28 -1.38 29.12 -13.41
C LEU A 28 -1.22 28.16 -12.23
N ALA A 29 -0.20 27.31 -12.26
CA ALA A 29 0.13 26.44 -11.14
C ALA A 29 0.56 27.25 -9.91
N LEU A 30 1.38 28.28 -10.08
CA LEU A 30 1.77 29.17 -8.99
C LEU A 30 0.56 29.90 -8.41
N ALA A 31 -0.34 30.43 -9.24
CA ALA A 31 -1.57 31.05 -8.78
C ALA A 31 -2.46 30.09 -7.97
N ALA A 32 -2.56 28.83 -8.40
CA ALA A 32 -3.28 27.81 -7.65
C ALA A 32 -2.63 27.52 -6.28
N ILE A 33 -1.30 27.44 -6.23
CA ILE A 33 -0.57 27.29 -4.98
C ILE A 33 -0.76 28.49 -4.05
N GLU A 34 -0.70 29.71 -4.56
CA GLU A 34 -0.91 30.93 -3.77
C GLU A 34 -2.32 30.98 -3.17
N GLU A 35 -3.35 30.60 -3.94
CA GLU A 35 -4.70 30.44 -3.39
C GLU A 35 -4.76 29.34 -2.34
N GLY A 36 -4.12 28.20 -2.58
CA GLY A 36 -4.09 27.07 -1.64
C GLY A 36 -3.37 27.38 -0.32
N LEU A 37 -2.34 28.22 -0.36
CA LEU A 37 -1.59 28.64 0.84
C LEU A 37 -2.41 29.49 1.81
N VAL A 38 -3.43 30.17 1.34
CA VAL A 38 -4.36 30.98 2.17
C VAL A 38 -5.69 30.26 2.45
N ASP A 39 -5.90 29.08 1.86
CA ASP A 39 -7.10 28.29 2.05
C ASP A 39 -6.95 27.37 3.29
N ASP A 40 -7.80 27.57 4.28
CA ASP A 40 -7.79 26.79 5.53
C ASP A 40 -8.10 25.28 5.31
N GLN A 41 -8.52 24.92 4.11
CA GLN A 41 -8.82 23.53 3.75
C GLN A 41 -7.60 22.76 3.23
N VAL A 42 -6.44 23.43 3.03
CA VAL A 42 -5.19 22.79 2.58
C VAL A 42 -4.00 23.17 3.48
N PRO A 43 -4.09 22.93 4.80
CA PRO A 43 -3.04 23.34 5.75
C PRO A 43 -1.69 22.63 5.52
N SER A 44 -1.68 21.45 4.92
CA SER A 44 -0.45 20.70 4.64
C SER A 44 0.43 21.38 3.60
N LEU A 45 -0.15 22.18 2.70
CA LEU A 45 0.58 22.92 1.67
C LEU A 45 1.57 23.92 2.29
N GLN A 46 1.21 24.54 3.43
CA GLN A 46 2.06 25.52 4.14
C GLN A 46 3.34 24.89 4.72
N ARG A 47 3.36 23.56 4.93
CA ARG A 47 4.53 22.85 5.48
C ARG A 47 5.59 22.53 4.44
N LEU A 48 5.27 22.70 3.15
CA LEU A 48 6.14 22.32 2.04
C LEU A 48 6.97 23.51 1.55
N GLY A 49 8.18 23.25 1.09
CA GLY A 49 8.96 24.19 0.30
C GLY A 49 8.37 24.36 -1.12
N ARG A 50 8.72 25.45 -1.82
CA ARG A 50 8.14 25.81 -3.14
C ARG A 50 8.08 24.67 -4.16
N LEU A 51 9.13 23.87 -4.29
CA LEU A 51 9.14 22.72 -5.21
C LEU A 51 8.16 21.63 -4.80
N GLY A 52 8.04 21.36 -3.50
CA GLY A 52 7.08 20.40 -2.98
C GLY A 52 5.63 20.87 -3.08
N GLN A 53 5.42 22.18 -3.01
CA GLN A 53 4.10 22.80 -3.21
C GLN A 53 3.62 22.62 -4.66
N LEU A 54 4.48 22.88 -5.64
CA LEU A 54 4.15 22.76 -7.06
C LEU A 54 3.86 21.32 -7.47
N GLY A 55 4.70 20.35 -7.05
CA GLY A 55 4.54 18.95 -7.43
C GLY A 55 4.27 18.79 -8.93
N ASP A 56 3.24 18.05 -9.28
CA ASP A 56 2.81 17.76 -10.66
C ASP A 56 1.77 18.76 -11.21
N ILE A 57 1.39 19.80 -10.45
CA ILE A 57 0.32 20.76 -10.86
C ILE A 57 0.57 21.38 -12.24
N PRO A 58 1.80 21.86 -12.59
CA PRO A 58 2.05 22.38 -13.92
C PRO A 58 1.76 21.38 -15.05
N THR A 59 2.08 20.09 -14.82
CA THR A 59 1.82 19.02 -15.79
C THR A 59 0.32 18.79 -15.95
N PHE A 60 -0.46 18.84 -14.86
CA PHE A 60 -1.91 18.77 -14.95
C PHE A 60 -2.51 19.93 -15.73
N VAL A 61 -2.01 21.16 -15.58
CA VAL A 61 -2.45 22.31 -16.41
C VAL A 61 -2.24 22.02 -17.89
N VAL A 62 -1.07 21.50 -18.28
CA VAL A 62 -0.78 21.14 -19.67
C VAL A 62 -1.74 20.07 -20.21
N GLU A 63 -1.99 19.02 -19.43
CA GLU A 63 -2.89 17.96 -19.85
C GLU A 63 -4.36 18.43 -19.91
N LEU A 64 -4.80 19.25 -18.97
CA LEU A 64 -6.13 19.89 -19.00
C LEU A 64 -6.30 20.74 -20.27
N ALA A 65 -5.29 21.52 -20.64
CA ALA A 65 -5.34 22.31 -21.86
C ALA A 65 -5.42 21.43 -23.14
N ARG A 66 -4.74 20.29 -23.15
CA ARG A 66 -4.85 19.32 -24.28
C ARG A 66 -6.26 18.73 -24.40
N GLU A 67 -6.91 18.42 -23.28
CA GLU A 67 -8.27 17.90 -23.29
C GLU A 67 -9.31 18.92 -23.79
N LEU A 68 -8.99 20.22 -23.75
CA LEU A 68 -9.86 21.24 -24.36
C LEU A 68 -9.96 21.12 -25.89
N VAL A 69 -8.89 20.71 -26.54
CA VAL A 69 -8.83 20.62 -28.03
C VAL A 69 -9.17 19.20 -28.49
N GLU A 70 -8.55 18.20 -27.90
CA GLU A 70 -8.67 16.81 -28.29
C GLU A 70 -9.25 15.95 -27.14
N PRO A 71 -10.57 16.00 -26.88
CA PRO A 71 -11.16 15.17 -25.84
C PRO A 71 -11.05 13.72 -26.28
N ARG A 72 -10.23 12.93 -25.59
CA ARG A 72 -10.10 11.50 -25.83
C ARG A 72 -10.91 10.73 -24.81
N VAL A 73 -12.01 10.13 -25.25
CA VAL A 73 -12.86 9.26 -24.41
C VAL A 73 -12.02 8.14 -23.73
N ASP A 74 -10.91 7.72 -24.36
CA ASP A 74 -10.04 6.66 -23.83
C ASP A 74 -9.00 7.14 -22.80
N ARG A 75 -8.74 8.46 -22.70
CA ARG A 75 -7.76 8.99 -21.72
C ARG A 75 -8.22 8.93 -20.27
N LEU A 76 -9.51 8.74 -20.08
CA LEU A 76 -10.16 8.74 -18.78
C LEU A 76 -10.44 7.32 -18.24
N HIS A 77 -9.97 6.26 -18.92
CA HIS A 77 -10.03 4.91 -18.36
C HIS A 77 -8.93 4.69 -17.31
N ARG A 78 -9.18 3.82 -16.35
CA ARG A 78 -8.25 3.42 -15.27
C ARG A 78 -6.81 3.11 -15.73
N GLY A 79 -6.61 2.81 -17.02
CA GLY A 79 -5.31 2.54 -17.65
C GLY A 79 -4.64 3.74 -18.33
N SER A 80 -5.24 4.94 -18.33
CA SER A 80 -4.67 6.10 -19.01
C SER A 80 -3.46 6.68 -18.27
N ALA A 81 -2.58 7.35 -19.02
CA ALA A 81 -1.41 8.01 -18.44
C ALA A 81 -1.81 9.12 -17.44
N LEU A 82 -2.87 9.88 -17.75
CA LEU A 82 -3.38 10.94 -16.89
C LEU A 82 -3.97 10.40 -15.59
N ALA A 83 -4.75 9.31 -15.66
CA ALA A 83 -5.27 8.63 -14.49
C ALA A 83 -4.13 8.04 -13.62
N ALA A 84 -3.09 7.48 -14.24
CA ALA A 84 -1.91 6.98 -13.54
C ALA A 84 -1.16 8.11 -12.81
N GLN A 85 -1.03 9.27 -13.46
CA GLN A 85 -0.40 10.45 -12.88
C GLN A 85 -1.22 11.01 -11.70
N ALA A 86 -2.55 11.07 -11.83
CA ALA A 86 -3.43 11.51 -10.72
C ALA A 86 -3.28 10.59 -9.50
N ARG A 87 -3.25 9.26 -9.72
CA ARG A 87 -3.02 8.29 -8.64
C ARG A 87 -1.63 8.44 -8.02
N GLU A 88 -0.59 8.73 -8.82
CA GLU A 88 0.75 8.98 -8.30
C GLU A 88 0.82 10.27 -7.48
N HIS A 89 0.21 11.35 -7.96
CA HIS A 89 0.08 12.60 -7.23
C HIS A 89 -0.60 12.39 -5.87
N ALA A 90 -1.71 11.65 -5.83
CA ALA A 90 -2.40 11.33 -4.57
C ALA A 90 -1.49 10.58 -3.60
N ARG A 91 -0.69 9.61 -4.07
CA ARG A 91 0.28 8.87 -3.25
C ARG A 91 1.37 9.77 -2.69
N GLN A 92 1.91 10.68 -3.50
CA GLN A 92 2.95 11.62 -3.07
C GLN A 92 2.40 12.59 -2.02
N ARG A 93 1.20 13.14 -2.24
CA ARG A 93 0.53 14.03 -1.28
C ARG A 93 0.23 13.32 0.04
N GLU A 94 -0.26 12.09 0.00
CA GLU A 94 -0.48 11.27 1.20
C GLU A 94 0.83 11.05 1.98
N ALA A 95 1.92 10.70 1.29
CA ALA A 95 3.24 10.53 1.90
C ALA A 95 3.78 11.83 2.56
N LEU A 96 3.34 12.98 2.09
CA LEU A 96 3.63 14.30 2.65
C LEU A 96 2.62 14.72 3.75
N GLY A 97 1.67 13.83 4.11
CA GLY A 97 0.71 14.03 5.19
C GLY A 97 -0.54 14.81 4.80
N PHE A 98 -0.87 14.89 3.51
CA PHE A 98 -2.14 15.47 3.05
C PHE A 98 -3.31 14.53 3.35
N ALA A 99 -4.39 15.09 3.88
CA ALA A 99 -5.66 14.38 3.98
C ALA A 99 -6.35 14.30 2.60
N PRO A 100 -7.24 13.31 2.37
CA PRO A 100 -7.98 13.19 1.09
C PRO A 100 -8.67 14.49 0.67
N ARG A 101 -9.26 15.20 1.65
CA ARG A 101 -9.93 16.47 1.41
C ARG A 101 -8.97 17.52 0.84
N GLU A 102 -7.74 17.58 1.34
CA GLU A 102 -6.74 18.55 0.88
C GLU A 102 -6.36 18.29 -0.59
N ILE A 103 -6.20 17.01 -0.98
CA ILE A 103 -5.89 16.60 -2.35
C ILE A 103 -7.03 17.00 -3.30
N VAL A 104 -8.27 16.75 -2.90
CA VAL A 104 -9.44 17.19 -3.67
C VAL A 104 -9.48 18.71 -3.81
N THR A 105 -9.22 19.42 -2.72
CA THR A 105 -9.25 20.90 -2.70
C THR A 105 -8.18 21.50 -3.60
N GLU A 106 -6.99 20.91 -3.72
CA GLU A 106 -5.96 21.34 -4.68
C GLU A 106 -6.51 21.39 -6.13
N PHE A 107 -7.20 20.32 -6.57
CA PHE A 107 -7.79 20.28 -7.91
C PHE A 107 -8.97 21.24 -8.08
N LEU A 108 -9.77 21.45 -7.02
CA LEU A 108 -10.86 22.44 -7.06
C LEU A 108 -10.33 23.87 -7.14
N ILE A 109 -9.23 24.18 -6.47
CA ILE A 109 -8.54 25.47 -6.60
C ILE A 109 -7.97 25.61 -8.01
N LEU A 110 -7.29 24.58 -8.53
CA LEU A 110 -6.76 24.60 -9.89
C LEU A 110 -7.87 24.84 -10.93
N ARG A 111 -9.02 24.15 -10.80
CA ARG A 111 -10.19 24.40 -11.65
C ARG A 111 -10.65 25.85 -11.59
N ARG A 112 -10.73 26.44 -10.40
CA ARG A 112 -11.13 27.83 -10.20
C ARG A 112 -10.18 28.83 -10.86
N VAL A 113 -8.87 28.59 -10.74
CA VAL A 113 -7.83 29.41 -11.36
C VAL A 113 -7.90 29.32 -12.89
N LEU A 114 -8.03 28.11 -13.43
CA LEU A 114 -8.18 27.89 -14.87
C LEU A 114 -9.45 28.54 -15.41
N TRP A 115 -10.56 28.40 -14.69
CA TRP A 115 -11.83 29.02 -15.10
C TRP A 115 -11.75 30.57 -15.08
N ARG A 116 -11.06 31.12 -14.11
CA ARG A 116 -10.81 32.59 -14.10
C ARG A 116 -10.02 33.02 -15.33
N PHE A 117 -8.96 32.32 -15.66
CA PHE A 117 -8.17 32.57 -16.86
C PHE A 117 -8.99 32.52 -18.16
N VAL A 118 -9.86 31.51 -18.29
CA VAL A 118 -10.80 31.36 -19.42
C VAL A 118 -11.82 32.52 -19.43
N SER A 119 -12.40 32.85 -18.27
CA SER A 119 -13.45 33.87 -18.14
C SER A 119 -12.96 35.25 -18.52
N GLU A 120 -11.70 35.57 -18.25
CA GLU A 120 -11.08 36.87 -18.65
C GLU A 120 -10.99 37.01 -20.18
N ARG A 121 -11.00 35.89 -20.92
CA ARG A 121 -10.94 35.79 -22.38
C ARG A 121 -12.28 35.50 -23.04
N ALA A 122 -13.31 35.24 -22.25
CA ALA A 122 -14.63 34.80 -22.73
C ALA A 122 -15.27 35.82 -23.70
N ALA A 123 -14.97 37.12 -23.58
CA ALA A 123 -15.47 38.14 -24.48
C ALA A 123 -14.89 38.06 -25.90
N GLU A 124 -13.77 37.40 -26.07
CA GLU A 124 -13.04 37.18 -27.31
C GLU A 124 -13.36 35.86 -27.98
N LEU A 125 -14.03 34.93 -27.25
CA LEU A 125 -14.36 33.57 -27.68
C LEU A 125 -15.81 33.46 -28.19
N ASP A 126 -16.10 32.46 -29.00
CA ASP A 126 -17.48 32.09 -29.31
C ASP A 126 -18.18 31.52 -28.08
N ALA A 127 -19.46 31.78 -27.92
CA ALA A 127 -20.22 31.29 -26.76
C ALA A 127 -20.26 29.74 -26.66
N ASP A 128 -20.28 29.05 -27.79
CA ASP A 128 -20.24 27.58 -27.84
C ASP A 128 -18.87 27.05 -27.41
N ASP A 129 -17.76 27.79 -27.74
CA ASP A 129 -16.41 27.43 -27.31
C ASP A 129 -16.23 27.63 -25.80
N VAL A 130 -16.81 28.69 -25.22
CA VAL A 130 -16.81 28.92 -23.76
C VAL A 130 -17.51 27.80 -23.02
N LEU A 131 -18.70 27.39 -23.47
CA LEU A 131 -19.48 26.29 -22.88
C LEU A 131 -18.75 24.95 -23.05
N THR A 132 -18.12 24.75 -24.20
CA THR A 132 -17.33 23.53 -24.46
C THR A 132 -16.09 23.45 -23.55
N CYS A 133 -15.41 24.58 -23.36
CA CYS A 133 -14.27 24.71 -22.46
C CYS A 133 -14.71 24.39 -21.01
N GLU A 134 -15.79 25.03 -20.52
CA GLU A 134 -16.33 24.79 -19.19
C GLU A 134 -16.62 23.31 -18.94
N ARG A 135 -17.37 22.69 -19.83
CA ARG A 135 -17.72 21.27 -19.71
C ARG A 135 -16.48 20.38 -19.68
N ARG A 136 -15.56 20.52 -20.65
CA ARG A 136 -14.39 19.67 -20.76
C ARG A 136 -13.47 19.84 -19.56
N LEU A 137 -13.30 21.06 -19.07
CA LEU A 137 -12.50 21.35 -17.89
C LEU A 137 -13.09 20.70 -16.64
N ASN A 138 -14.41 20.84 -16.43
CA ASN A 138 -15.09 20.21 -15.31
C ASN A 138 -15.02 18.68 -15.39
N ASP A 139 -15.35 18.08 -16.53
CA ASP A 139 -15.31 16.64 -16.73
C ASP A 139 -13.92 16.06 -16.43
N THR A 140 -12.85 16.73 -16.89
CA THR A 140 -11.47 16.26 -16.68
C THR A 140 -11.03 16.43 -15.22
N VAL A 141 -11.35 17.56 -14.57
CA VAL A 141 -11.01 17.76 -13.15
C VAL A 141 -11.79 16.79 -12.26
N ASP A 142 -13.08 16.58 -12.50
CA ASP A 142 -13.90 15.63 -11.73
C ASP A 142 -13.33 14.21 -11.82
N GLN A 143 -12.75 13.88 -12.97
CA GLN A 143 -12.09 12.59 -13.12
C GLN A 143 -10.74 12.52 -12.43
N LEU A 144 -9.89 13.55 -12.50
CA LEU A 144 -8.64 13.60 -11.73
C LEU A 144 -8.92 13.44 -10.24
N VAL A 145 -9.92 14.15 -9.74
CA VAL A 145 -10.39 14.03 -8.35
C VAL A 145 -10.84 12.59 -8.04
N THR A 146 -11.63 11.99 -8.93
CA THR A 146 -12.10 10.61 -8.76
C THR A 146 -10.94 9.62 -8.66
N GLU A 147 -9.97 9.71 -9.58
CA GLU A 147 -8.78 8.83 -9.57
C GLU A 147 -7.92 9.02 -8.31
N CYS A 148 -7.76 10.25 -7.83
CA CYS A 148 -7.05 10.53 -6.58
C CYS A 148 -7.77 9.93 -5.36
N VAL A 149 -9.08 10.11 -5.27
CA VAL A 149 -9.90 9.60 -4.17
C VAL A 149 -9.90 8.07 -4.17
N VAL A 150 -10.09 7.44 -5.34
CA VAL A 150 -10.03 5.98 -5.46
C VAL A 150 -8.67 5.44 -5.05
N ALA A 151 -7.57 6.06 -5.52
CA ALA A 151 -6.22 5.64 -5.15
C ALA A 151 -5.96 5.72 -3.64
N TYR A 152 -6.44 6.78 -3.00
CA TYR A 152 -6.33 6.94 -1.56
C TYR A 152 -7.09 5.85 -0.81
N PHE A 153 -8.35 5.60 -1.18
CA PHE A 153 -9.16 4.58 -0.50
C PHE A 153 -8.66 3.15 -0.77
N ASP A 154 -8.22 2.85 -1.99
CA ASP A 154 -7.64 1.54 -2.33
C ASP A 154 -6.41 1.26 -1.45
N ARG A 155 -5.57 2.27 -1.23
CA ARG A 155 -4.40 2.15 -0.35
C ARG A 155 -4.80 2.02 1.12
N ALA A 156 -5.68 2.89 1.62
CA ALA A 156 -6.13 2.84 3.01
C ALA A 156 -6.81 1.50 3.34
N THR A 157 -7.64 0.98 2.44
CA THR A 157 -8.28 -0.33 2.62
C THR A 157 -7.29 -1.48 2.54
N SER A 158 -6.29 -1.40 1.63
CA SER A 158 -5.21 -2.39 1.53
C SER A 158 -4.35 -2.40 2.79
N GLU A 159 -4.00 -1.24 3.33
CA GLU A 159 -3.24 -1.12 4.57
C GLU A 159 -4.02 -1.67 5.78
N LEU A 160 -5.30 -1.32 5.90
CA LEU A 160 -6.18 -1.88 6.93
C LEU A 160 -6.32 -3.41 6.80
N ALA A 161 -6.47 -3.92 5.57
CA ALA A 161 -6.52 -5.36 5.32
C ALA A 161 -5.18 -6.05 5.67
N HIS A 162 -4.06 -5.40 5.38
CA HIS A 162 -2.74 -5.90 5.76
C HIS A 162 -2.57 -5.93 7.28
N GLN A 163 -2.89 -4.83 7.97
CA GLN A 163 -2.85 -4.75 9.43
C GLN A 163 -3.80 -5.75 10.09
N ALA A 164 -4.98 -5.99 9.49
CA ALA A 164 -5.92 -6.99 9.97
C ALA A 164 -5.46 -8.44 9.74
N ARG A 165 -4.46 -8.69 8.89
CA ARG A 165 -3.93 -10.04 8.60
C ARG A 165 -2.59 -10.33 9.25
N HIS A 166 -1.82 -9.31 9.60
CA HIS A 166 -0.45 -9.47 10.09
C HIS A 166 -0.27 -8.96 11.52
N ASP A 167 0.56 -9.64 12.29
CA ASP A 167 1.00 -9.20 13.62
C ASP A 167 1.93 -7.99 13.48
N GLN A 168 1.61 -6.90 14.16
CA GLN A 168 2.32 -5.62 14.03
C GLN A 168 3.78 -5.67 14.50
N LEU A 169 4.11 -6.56 15.44
CA LEU A 169 5.46 -6.67 15.96
C LEU A 169 6.38 -7.43 15.00
N THR A 170 5.88 -8.53 14.44
CA THR A 170 6.68 -9.50 13.69
C THR A 170 6.45 -9.47 12.18
N GLY A 171 5.33 -8.91 11.73
CA GLY A 171 4.91 -8.90 10.32
C GLY A 171 4.53 -10.27 9.76
N LEU A 172 4.40 -11.30 10.61
CA LEU A 172 3.85 -12.60 10.23
C LEU A 172 2.33 -12.57 10.23
N LEU A 173 1.68 -13.58 9.65
CA LEU A 173 0.23 -13.70 9.76
C LEU A 173 -0.18 -13.81 11.24
N HIS A 174 -1.25 -13.10 11.62
CA HIS A 174 -1.86 -13.37 12.93
C HIS A 174 -2.69 -14.66 12.89
N HIS A 175 -3.07 -15.16 14.06
CA HIS A 175 -3.76 -16.46 14.22
C HIS A 175 -4.90 -16.70 13.21
N GLN A 176 -5.89 -15.81 13.15
CA GLN A 176 -7.07 -16.00 12.29
C GLN A 176 -6.72 -16.02 10.80
N ALA A 177 -5.79 -15.15 10.36
CA ALA A 177 -5.34 -15.13 8.97
C ALA A 177 -4.56 -16.41 8.62
N PHE A 178 -3.72 -16.86 9.53
CA PHE A 178 -2.95 -18.11 9.35
C PHE A 178 -3.86 -19.33 9.23
N VAL A 179 -4.84 -19.49 10.14
CA VAL A 179 -5.79 -20.61 10.11
C VAL A 179 -6.56 -20.64 8.79
N ARG A 180 -7.05 -19.48 8.33
CA ARG A 180 -7.79 -19.39 7.06
C ARG A 180 -6.92 -19.81 5.86
N GLU A 181 -5.66 -19.38 5.80
CA GLU A 181 -4.75 -19.78 4.72
C GLU A 181 -4.45 -21.29 4.77
N LEU A 182 -4.26 -21.84 5.98
CA LEU A 182 -4.06 -23.26 6.17
C LEU A 182 -5.28 -24.08 5.71
N GLU A 183 -6.50 -23.68 6.07
CA GLU A 183 -7.74 -24.35 5.64
C GLU A 183 -7.84 -24.40 4.11
N VAL A 184 -7.57 -23.29 3.44
CA VAL A 184 -7.56 -23.20 1.96
C VAL A 184 -6.50 -24.14 1.38
N GLU A 185 -5.31 -24.19 1.98
CA GLU A 185 -4.25 -25.07 1.50
C GLU A 185 -4.57 -26.55 1.74
N LEU A 186 -5.20 -26.91 2.86
CA LEU A 186 -5.64 -28.30 3.12
C LEU A 186 -6.70 -28.78 2.13
N GLU A 187 -7.63 -27.88 1.72
CA GLU A 187 -8.59 -28.19 0.64
C GLU A 187 -7.87 -28.44 -0.70
N ARG A 188 -6.84 -27.68 -1.00
CA ARG A 188 -5.99 -27.87 -2.19
C ARG A 188 -5.22 -29.18 -2.10
N ALA A 189 -4.58 -29.42 -0.97
CA ALA A 189 -3.81 -30.63 -0.70
C ALA A 189 -4.67 -31.89 -0.86
N ALA A 190 -5.89 -31.88 -0.30
CA ALA A 190 -6.85 -32.98 -0.47
C ALA A 190 -7.25 -33.18 -1.94
N ARG A 191 -7.43 -32.10 -2.71
CA ARG A 191 -7.83 -32.17 -4.12
C ARG A 191 -6.72 -32.70 -5.04
N TYR A 192 -5.48 -32.27 -4.79
CA TYR A 192 -4.34 -32.56 -5.67
C TYR A 192 -3.44 -33.70 -5.15
N GLY A 193 -3.70 -34.20 -3.94
CA GLY A 193 -3.01 -35.36 -3.38
C GLY A 193 -1.60 -35.08 -2.85
N HIS A 194 -1.34 -33.84 -2.38
CA HIS A 194 -0.05 -33.50 -1.75
C HIS A 194 -0.15 -33.38 -0.22
N GLY A 195 0.99 -33.44 0.45
CA GLY A 195 1.07 -33.32 1.89
C GLY A 195 1.25 -31.88 2.35
N VAL A 196 0.89 -31.60 3.60
CA VAL A 196 1.17 -30.36 4.32
C VAL A 196 1.77 -30.69 5.68
N ALA A 197 2.88 -30.05 6.04
CA ALA A 197 3.49 -30.19 7.36
C ALA A 197 3.27 -28.93 8.18
N LEU A 198 2.63 -29.02 9.34
CA LEU A 198 2.42 -27.93 10.29
C LEU A 198 3.45 -28.03 11.42
N VAL A 199 4.21 -26.97 11.64
CA VAL A 199 5.15 -26.80 12.76
C VAL A 199 4.59 -25.74 13.71
N PHE A 200 4.47 -26.08 14.99
CA PHE A 200 4.11 -25.17 16.07
C PHE A 200 5.32 -24.96 16.97
N LEU A 201 5.66 -23.69 17.25
CA LEU A 201 6.86 -23.31 17.99
C LEU A 201 6.47 -22.41 19.16
N ASP A 202 7.21 -22.51 20.25
CA ASP A 202 7.06 -21.66 21.42
C ASP A 202 8.44 -21.38 22.03
N LEU A 203 8.69 -20.10 22.39
CA LEU A 203 9.96 -19.70 22.99
C LEU A 203 10.09 -20.20 24.41
N ASP A 204 11.17 -20.93 24.66
CA ASP A 204 11.43 -21.44 26.00
C ASP A 204 11.77 -20.31 26.97
N ARG A 205 11.11 -20.28 28.11
CA ARG A 205 11.36 -19.30 29.20
C ARG A 205 11.29 -17.84 28.76
N PHE A 206 10.43 -17.52 27.81
CA PHE A 206 10.31 -16.15 27.28
C PHE A 206 10.01 -15.12 28.36
N LYS A 207 9.23 -15.50 29.40
CA LYS A 207 8.97 -14.64 30.55
C LYS A 207 10.25 -14.29 31.31
N GLU A 208 11.11 -15.30 31.57
CA GLU A 208 12.41 -15.10 32.25
C GLU A 208 13.32 -14.17 31.45
N LEU A 209 13.30 -14.30 30.12
CA LEU A 209 14.04 -13.40 29.23
C LEU A 209 13.56 -11.97 29.38
N ASN A 210 12.24 -11.73 29.37
CA ASN A 210 11.65 -10.41 29.59
C ASN A 210 11.99 -9.85 30.98
N ASP A 211 11.92 -10.68 32.01
CA ASP A 211 12.20 -10.27 33.40
C ASP A 211 13.69 -9.92 33.58
N THR A 212 14.58 -10.57 32.84
CA THR A 212 16.04 -10.36 32.93
C THR A 212 16.52 -9.19 32.09
N TYR A 213 16.04 -9.09 30.82
CA TYR A 213 16.59 -8.17 29.81
C TYR A 213 15.59 -7.06 29.41
N GLY A 214 14.40 -7.08 29.98
CA GLY A 214 13.32 -6.11 29.69
C GLY A 214 12.51 -6.46 28.43
N HIS A 215 11.28 -5.95 28.35
CA HIS A 215 10.34 -6.22 27.26
C HIS A 215 10.89 -5.85 25.86
N GLN A 216 11.72 -4.81 25.77
CA GLN A 216 12.34 -4.44 24.48
C GLN A 216 13.29 -5.53 23.96
N ALA A 217 13.96 -6.27 24.85
CA ALA A 217 14.80 -7.39 24.45
C ALA A 217 13.94 -8.57 23.98
N GLY A 218 12.84 -8.86 24.66
CA GLY A 218 11.85 -9.84 24.22
C GLY A 218 11.27 -9.50 22.84
N ASP A 219 10.88 -8.25 22.60
CA ASP A 219 10.39 -7.79 21.31
C ASP A 219 11.42 -7.97 20.18
N ARG A 220 12.71 -7.70 20.47
CA ARG A 220 13.78 -7.95 19.50
C ARG A 220 13.94 -9.44 19.20
N ALA A 221 13.86 -10.28 20.23
CA ALA A 221 13.94 -11.74 20.09
C ALA A 221 12.78 -12.29 19.24
N LEU A 222 11.54 -11.83 19.49
CA LEU A 222 10.37 -12.18 18.68
C LEU A 222 10.52 -11.76 17.21
N ARG A 223 10.99 -10.53 16.96
CA ARG A 223 11.26 -10.05 15.58
C ARG A 223 12.34 -10.89 14.90
N ARG A 224 13.37 -11.29 15.64
CA ARG A 224 14.47 -12.09 15.08
C ARG A 224 14.03 -13.50 14.73
N LEU A 225 13.25 -14.16 15.59
CA LEU A 225 12.67 -15.46 15.27
C LEU A 225 11.72 -15.38 14.05
N ALA A 226 10.89 -14.34 13.98
CA ALA A 226 10.02 -14.13 12.83
C ALA A 226 10.80 -13.93 11.52
N ALA A 227 11.92 -13.21 11.56
CA ALA A 227 12.81 -13.06 10.42
C ALA A 227 13.43 -14.40 10.00
N LEU A 228 13.92 -15.18 10.97
CA LEU A 228 14.42 -16.53 10.71
C LEU A 228 13.40 -17.46 10.07
N LEU A 229 12.16 -17.44 10.56
CA LEU A 229 11.07 -18.21 9.94
C LEU A 229 10.91 -17.80 8.47
N ARG A 230 10.78 -16.51 8.18
CA ARG A 230 10.63 -16.03 6.78
C ARG A 230 11.81 -16.40 5.89
N GLU A 231 13.04 -16.29 6.38
CA GLU A 231 14.25 -16.66 5.65
C GLU A 231 14.35 -18.17 5.40
N SER A 232 13.73 -18.98 6.28
CA SER A 232 13.75 -20.43 6.22
C SER A 232 12.64 -21.04 5.40
N LEU A 233 11.62 -20.28 5.01
CA LEU A 233 10.46 -20.73 4.26
C LEU A 233 10.57 -20.39 2.77
N ARG A 234 9.91 -21.17 1.93
CA ARG A 234 9.76 -20.92 0.50
C ARG A 234 8.61 -19.94 0.26
N GLY A 235 8.51 -19.39 -0.93
CA GLY A 235 7.41 -18.49 -1.30
C GLY A 235 6.01 -19.12 -1.26
N SER A 236 5.92 -20.46 -1.24
CA SER A 236 4.67 -21.22 -1.08
C SER A 236 4.32 -21.51 0.38
N ASP A 237 5.28 -21.38 1.29
CA ASP A 237 5.12 -21.72 2.70
C ASP A 237 4.67 -20.48 3.49
N PHE A 238 4.02 -20.68 4.62
CA PHE A 238 3.48 -19.58 5.41
C PHE A 238 3.92 -19.68 6.87
N ALA A 239 4.11 -18.51 7.49
CA ALA A 239 4.36 -18.41 8.91
C ALA A 239 3.37 -17.46 9.58
N GLY A 240 3.05 -17.73 10.83
CA GLY A 240 2.15 -16.95 11.67
C GLY A 240 2.65 -16.82 13.10
N ARG A 241 2.16 -15.80 13.80
CA ARG A 241 2.27 -15.66 15.25
C ARG A 241 0.90 -15.87 15.87
N MET A 242 0.79 -16.88 16.74
CA MET A 242 -0.49 -17.25 17.34
C MET A 242 -0.85 -16.35 18.52
N GLY A 243 0.13 -15.80 19.21
CA GLY A 243 0.02 -14.90 20.34
C GLY A 243 1.27 -14.99 21.22
N GLY A 244 1.54 -13.98 22.02
CA GLY A 244 2.67 -14.03 22.95
C GLY A 244 4.00 -14.42 22.32
N ASP A 245 4.49 -15.59 22.70
CA ASP A 245 5.72 -16.23 22.27
C ASP A 245 5.50 -17.45 21.34
N GLU A 246 4.26 -17.67 20.89
CA GLU A 246 3.86 -18.79 20.04
C GLU A 246 3.89 -18.44 18.55
N PHE A 247 4.57 -19.26 17.77
CA PHE A 247 4.69 -19.17 16.32
C PHE A 247 4.25 -20.46 15.64
N THR A 248 3.90 -20.34 14.38
CA THR A 248 3.55 -21.51 13.56
C THR A 248 4.06 -21.31 12.14
N ALA A 249 4.30 -22.44 11.46
CA ALA A 249 4.56 -22.44 10.02
C ALA A 249 3.90 -23.67 9.40
N TYR A 250 3.41 -23.53 8.17
CA TYR A 250 3.07 -24.72 7.37
C TYR A 250 3.84 -24.72 6.06
N LEU A 251 4.24 -25.91 5.67
CA LEU A 251 4.99 -26.22 4.46
C LEU A 251 4.07 -26.88 3.45
N VAL A 252 4.02 -26.34 2.25
CA VAL A 252 3.21 -26.87 1.14
C VAL A 252 4.00 -27.96 0.41
N GLU A 253 3.29 -29.01 -0.05
CA GLU A 253 3.90 -30.16 -0.71
C GLU A 253 5.02 -30.79 0.16
N ALA A 254 4.75 -30.97 1.44
CA ALA A 254 5.71 -31.36 2.45
C ALA A 254 5.17 -32.48 3.36
N ASP A 255 6.08 -33.31 3.80
CA ASP A 255 5.87 -34.41 4.75
C ASP A 255 6.44 -34.05 6.14
N GLU A 256 6.32 -35.01 7.08
CA GLU A 256 6.87 -34.90 8.43
C GLU A 256 8.40 -34.66 8.41
N GLU A 257 9.12 -35.29 7.48
CA GLU A 257 10.57 -35.12 7.38
C GLU A 257 10.96 -33.71 6.96
N ALA A 258 10.21 -33.08 6.06
CA ALA A 258 10.41 -31.70 5.67
C ALA A 258 10.19 -30.73 6.85
N GLY A 259 9.16 -30.96 7.65
CA GLY A 259 8.92 -30.22 8.90
C GLY A 259 10.05 -30.38 9.92
N ALA A 260 10.54 -31.60 10.10
CA ALA A 260 11.67 -31.88 10.99
C ALA A 260 12.96 -31.19 10.53
N ARG A 261 13.21 -31.16 9.21
CA ARG A 261 14.36 -30.40 8.65
C ARG A 261 14.21 -28.90 8.87
N LEU A 262 13.00 -28.32 8.80
CA LEU A 262 12.79 -26.92 9.13
C LEU A 262 13.14 -26.65 10.60
N ILE A 263 12.66 -27.47 11.54
CA ILE A 263 12.93 -27.30 12.97
C ILE A 263 14.45 -27.36 13.23
N ALA A 264 15.16 -28.36 12.68
CA ALA A 264 16.62 -28.47 12.83
C ALA A 264 17.35 -27.23 12.29
N ARG A 265 17.01 -26.79 11.07
CA ARG A 265 17.61 -25.59 10.49
C ARG A 265 17.37 -24.34 11.32
N LEU A 266 16.17 -24.15 11.87
CA LEU A 266 15.85 -23.03 12.77
C LEU A 266 16.70 -23.10 14.05
N SER A 267 16.90 -24.30 14.63
CA SER A 267 17.73 -24.49 15.81
C SER A 267 19.19 -24.11 15.54
N ASP A 268 19.78 -24.61 14.45
CA ASP A 268 21.15 -24.29 14.05
C ASP A 268 21.33 -22.76 13.85
N ARG A 269 20.36 -22.12 13.21
CA ARG A 269 20.39 -20.67 12.98
C ARG A 269 20.23 -19.85 14.26
N VAL A 270 19.44 -20.33 15.23
CA VAL A 270 19.35 -19.70 16.56
C VAL A 270 20.69 -19.80 17.27
N ASP A 271 21.37 -20.94 17.23
CA ASP A 271 22.69 -21.12 17.84
C ASP A 271 23.75 -20.19 17.20
N GLU A 272 23.72 -20.00 15.87
CA GLU A 272 24.58 -19.05 15.17
C GLU A 272 24.32 -17.61 15.62
N LEU A 273 23.05 -17.21 15.82
CA LEU A 273 22.68 -15.86 16.26
C LEU A 273 23.04 -15.60 17.73
N ILE A 274 23.01 -16.63 18.57
CA ILE A 274 23.50 -16.52 19.95
C ILE A 274 25.02 -16.33 19.93
N ALA A 275 25.75 -17.08 19.09
CA ALA A 275 27.20 -16.95 18.94
C ALA A 275 27.60 -15.57 18.38
N ALA A 276 26.74 -14.96 17.55
CA ALA A 276 26.91 -13.60 17.01
C ALA A 276 26.42 -12.48 17.96
N GLU A 277 25.96 -12.80 19.17
CA GLU A 277 25.39 -11.86 20.14
C GLU A 277 24.13 -11.12 19.66
N GLU A 278 23.47 -11.64 18.60
CA GLU A 278 22.21 -11.08 18.10
C GLU A 278 20.99 -11.58 18.90
N LEU A 279 21.11 -12.73 19.55
CA LEU A 279 20.15 -13.29 20.49
C LEU A 279 20.79 -13.50 21.87
N PRO A 280 20.01 -13.37 22.97
CA PRO A 280 20.54 -13.59 24.32
C PRO A 280 21.01 -15.02 24.53
N ASN A 281 22.02 -15.21 25.38
CA ASN A 281 22.44 -16.54 25.81
C ASN A 281 21.28 -17.27 26.50
N GLY A 282 21.09 -18.53 26.10
CA GLY A 282 19.98 -19.36 26.59
C GLY A 282 18.65 -19.15 25.87
N PHE A 283 18.60 -18.34 24.82
CA PHE A 283 17.45 -18.29 23.93
C PHE A 283 17.27 -19.62 23.22
N SER A 284 16.08 -20.19 23.31
CA SER A 284 15.72 -21.42 22.64
C SER A 284 14.22 -21.49 22.38
N PHE A 285 13.80 -22.41 21.57
CA PHE A 285 12.39 -22.72 21.33
C PHE A 285 12.15 -24.22 21.39
N SER A 286 10.94 -24.59 21.76
CA SER A 286 10.42 -25.96 21.61
C SER A 286 9.49 -25.99 20.41
N ALA A 287 9.38 -27.17 19.75
CA ALA A 287 8.55 -27.33 18.57
C ALA A 287 7.76 -28.64 18.59
N GLY A 288 6.55 -28.59 18.04
CA GLY A 288 5.73 -29.74 17.71
C GLY A 288 5.39 -29.74 16.23
N LEU A 289 5.29 -30.90 15.63
CA LEU A 289 5.09 -31.13 14.20
C LEU A 289 3.90 -32.04 13.97
N ALA A 290 3.05 -31.74 12.98
CA ALA A 290 1.97 -32.63 12.53
C ALA A 290 1.85 -32.56 11.00
N SER A 291 1.41 -33.67 10.38
CA SER A 291 1.32 -33.79 8.93
C SER A 291 -0.09 -34.17 8.44
N PHE A 292 -0.45 -33.56 7.29
CA PHE A 292 -1.65 -33.89 6.54
C PHE A 292 -1.25 -34.66 5.27
N PRO A 293 -2.00 -35.63 4.80
CA PRO A 293 -3.19 -36.24 5.43
C PRO A 293 -2.87 -37.36 6.40
N GLY A 294 -1.59 -37.69 6.61
CA GLY A 294 -1.15 -38.89 7.30
C GLY A 294 -1.57 -38.97 8.78
N GLU A 295 -1.62 -37.86 9.49
CA GLU A 295 -1.86 -37.81 10.93
C GLU A 295 -3.12 -37.04 11.33
N ALA A 296 -3.54 -36.07 10.50
CA ALA A 296 -4.76 -35.29 10.70
C ALA A 296 -5.41 -34.98 9.35
N THR A 297 -6.71 -34.69 9.35
CA THR A 297 -7.51 -34.48 8.16
C THR A 297 -8.03 -33.01 8.02
N ASP A 298 -7.83 -32.20 9.05
CA ASP A 298 -8.26 -30.81 9.13
C ASP A 298 -7.29 -29.95 9.94
N ALA A 299 -7.47 -28.64 9.88
CA ALA A 299 -6.62 -27.69 10.56
C ALA A 299 -6.62 -27.86 12.09
N ASP A 300 -7.80 -28.07 12.69
CA ASP A 300 -7.94 -28.29 14.13
C ASP A 300 -7.19 -29.55 14.60
N GLY A 301 -7.24 -30.61 13.83
CA GLY A 301 -6.52 -31.84 14.09
C GLY A 301 -5.02 -31.64 14.06
N LEU A 302 -4.51 -30.93 13.06
CA LEU A 302 -3.10 -30.58 12.93
C LEU A 302 -2.64 -29.73 14.13
N PHE A 303 -3.38 -28.68 14.47
CA PHE A 303 -3.03 -27.84 15.62
C PHE A 303 -3.02 -28.62 16.93
N ARG A 304 -4.06 -29.41 17.23
CA ARG A 304 -4.10 -30.21 18.45
C ARG A 304 -2.94 -31.21 18.55
N LEU A 305 -2.55 -31.80 17.44
CA LEU A 305 -1.44 -32.75 17.42
C LEU A 305 -0.09 -32.07 17.59
N ALA A 306 0.14 -30.97 16.86
CA ALA A 306 1.35 -30.20 16.97
C ALA A 306 1.53 -29.57 18.38
N ASP A 307 0.48 -29.03 18.98
CA ASP A 307 0.48 -28.48 20.34
C ASP A 307 0.83 -29.56 21.38
N ARG A 308 0.20 -30.74 21.29
CA ARG A 308 0.54 -31.88 22.20
C ARG A 308 2.01 -32.24 22.10
N ARG A 309 2.57 -32.33 20.90
CA ARG A 309 3.99 -32.68 20.68
C ARG A 309 4.92 -31.56 21.17
N LEU A 310 4.52 -30.30 20.99
CA LEU A 310 5.21 -29.15 21.56
C LEU A 310 5.27 -29.24 23.09
N TYR A 311 4.16 -29.53 23.72
CA TYR A 311 4.11 -29.72 25.17
C TYR A 311 5.02 -30.89 25.65
N GLU A 312 5.06 -32.01 24.94
CA GLU A 312 5.97 -33.12 25.22
C GLU A 312 7.45 -32.72 25.09
N ALA A 313 7.79 -31.97 24.05
CA ALA A 313 9.15 -31.41 23.84
C ALA A 313 9.57 -30.46 24.98
N LYS A 314 8.69 -29.58 25.44
CA LYS A 314 8.94 -28.71 26.61
C LYS A 314 9.23 -29.47 27.88
N ARG A 315 8.45 -30.56 28.14
CA ARG A 315 8.66 -31.38 29.32
C ARG A 315 9.99 -32.14 29.30
N SER A 316 10.41 -32.62 28.14
CA SER A 316 11.68 -33.30 27.95
C SER A 316 12.90 -32.39 28.17
N ARG A 317 12.78 -31.12 27.92
CA ARG A 317 13.84 -30.10 28.15
C ARG A 317 13.89 -29.59 29.59
N ALA A 318 12.77 -29.67 30.30
CA ALA A 318 12.68 -29.23 31.70
C ALA A 318 13.11 -30.35 32.71
N ALA A 319 13.27 -31.57 32.27
CA ALA A 319 13.71 -32.74 33.08
C ALA A 319 15.22 -32.92 32.95
#